data_d6d74ed5f00766b8ed0bdca1cc42404c
#
_entry.id   d6d74ed5f00766b8ed0bdca1cc42404c
#
_cell.length_a   1.000
_cell.length_b   1.000
_cell.length_c   1.000
_cell.angle_alpha   90.00
_cell.angle_beta   90.00
_cell.angle_gamma   90.00
#
_symmetry.space_group_name_H-M   'P 1'
#
loop_
_entity.id
_entity.type
_entity.pdbx_description
1 polymer ?
#
loop_
_entity_poly.entity_id
_entity_poly.type
_entity_poly.pdbx_seq_one_letter_code
_entity_poly.pdbx_strand_id
1 'polypeptide(L)'
;MTGIEPPFVLAVDVGSSAIKAGLFDSQAHGIEDTEVSVTHKQIVASDGTCEEEADQILRATEKAIDLVLEKSGKLADAILGVGFDCMASTVLGVTSQGNAVTPVYTYADTRSARDVERLKQELNVPVIYDRTGVNQHTSYVPGRIRWLQRTRKDLANDIDKYVDISTYMYSRWFGRQNVKASYCISSWSGLLNRYDLDWDYGLLGRLGVDAANLPELAPWNEYETGLTAEYANRWPCLAQKPF
;
A
#
# COMPACT_ATOMS: atom_id res chain seq x y z
N MET A 1 18.19 31.01 15.16
CA MET A 1 18.45 29.61 14.77
C MET A 1 17.68 28.75 15.76
N THR A 2 16.52 28.27 15.40
CA THR A 2 15.81 27.23 16.17
C THR A 2 16.66 25.98 16.04
N GLY A 3 17.27 25.55 17.16
CA GLY A 3 18.12 24.36 17.16
C GLY A 3 17.30 23.16 16.71
N ILE A 4 17.86 22.37 15.80
CA ILE A 4 17.32 21.07 15.41
C ILE A 4 17.42 20.15 16.63
N GLU A 5 16.29 19.81 17.21
CA GLU A 5 16.26 19.02 18.44
C GLU A 5 15.54 17.67 18.21
N PRO A 6 16.16 16.55 18.65
CA PRO A 6 15.48 15.25 18.63
C PRO A 6 14.27 15.27 19.59
N PRO A 7 13.32 14.33 19.43
CA PRO A 7 13.39 13.17 18.52
C PRO A 7 12.93 13.48 17.10
N PHE A 8 13.32 12.60 16.16
CA PHE A 8 12.93 12.71 14.75
C PHE A 8 12.00 11.59 14.30
N VAL A 9 11.21 11.86 13.25
CA VAL A 9 10.44 10.88 12.51
C VAL A 9 10.96 10.86 11.07
N LEU A 10 11.21 9.67 10.54
CA LEU A 10 11.42 9.47 9.11
C LEU A 10 10.05 9.38 8.44
N ALA A 11 9.68 10.36 7.63
CA ALA A 11 8.46 10.32 6.83
C ALA A 11 8.77 9.78 5.42
N VAL A 12 7.93 8.85 4.95
CA VAL A 12 8.01 8.26 3.60
C VAL A 12 6.65 8.35 2.94
N ASP A 13 6.58 8.98 1.76
CA ASP A 13 5.41 9.09 0.91
C ASP A 13 5.65 8.36 -0.41
N VAL A 14 4.95 7.26 -0.62
CA VAL A 14 4.98 6.48 -1.86
C VAL A 14 3.94 7.03 -2.82
N GLY A 15 4.27 8.12 -3.50
CA GLY A 15 3.40 8.76 -4.49
C GLY A 15 3.38 7.99 -5.83
N SER A 16 2.51 8.41 -6.75
CA SER A 16 2.31 7.73 -8.05
C SER A 16 3.41 7.97 -9.09
N SER A 17 4.32 8.89 -8.86
CA SER A 17 5.40 9.25 -9.79
C SER A 17 6.77 9.33 -9.14
N ALA A 18 6.80 9.49 -7.83
CA ALA A 18 8.03 9.56 -7.05
C ALA A 18 7.75 9.16 -5.60
N ILE A 19 8.75 8.53 -5.00
CA ILE A 19 8.83 8.31 -3.56
C ILE A 19 9.51 9.53 -2.97
N LYS A 20 8.88 10.19 -2.01
CA LYS A 20 9.45 11.28 -1.25
C LYS A 20 9.74 10.82 0.17
N ALA A 21 10.85 11.23 0.73
CA ALA A 21 11.17 10.93 2.12
C ALA A 21 12.03 12.04 2.73
N GLY A 22 12.00 12.16 4.07
CA GLY A 22 12.78 13.15 4.80
C GLY A 22 12.64 12.98 6.30
N LEU A 23 13.52 13.63 7.06
CA LEU A 23 13.38 13.70 8.52
C LEU A 23 12.56 14.92 8.94
N PHE A 24 11.78 14.74 9.99
CA PHE A 24 10.98 15.78 10.61
C PHE A 24 11.19 15.77 12.12
N ASP A 25 11.20 16.96 12.73
CA ASP A 25 11.26 17.12 14.18
C ASP A 25 9.89 16.90 14.85
N SER A 26 9.86 17.02 16.18
CA SER A 26 8.63 16.85 16.98
C SER A 26 7.52 17.90 16.70
N GLN A 27 7.84 18.95 15.95
CA GLN A 27 6.90 20.00 15.54
C GLN A 27 6.53 19.88 14.05
N ALA A 28 6.92 18.79 13.40
CA ALA A 28 6.74 18.53 11.98
C ALA A 28 7.48 19.53 11.06
N HIS A 29 8.57 20.13 11.52
CA HIS A 29 9.46 20.88 10.64
C HIS A 29 10.41 19.90 9.96
N GLY A 30 10.54 20.03 8.62
CA GLY A 30 11.51 19.26 7.85
C GLY A 30 12.95 19.62 8.24
N ILE A 31 13.79 18.61 8.38
CA ILE A 31 15.21 18.79 8.64
C ILE A 31 15.90 19.09 7.31
N GLU A 32 16.51 20.27 7.23
CA GLU A 32 17.18 20.77 6.04
C GLU A 32 18.17 19.73 5.46
N ASP A 33 18.24 19.65 4.15
CA ASP A 33 19.10 18.73 3.36
C ASP A 33 18.81 17.22 3.52
N THR A 34 17.81 16.80 4.33
CA THR A 34 17.46 15.38 4.44
C THR A 34 16.43 14.91 3.41
N GLU A 35 15.68 15.84 2.82
CA GLU A 35 14.65 15.50 1.84
C GLU A 35 15.23 14.86 0.58
N VAL A 36 14.53 13.84 0.09
CA VAL A 36 14.86 13.13 -1.15
C VAL A 36 13.60 12.87 -1.98
N SER A 37 13.81 12.67 -3.28
CA SER A 37 12.79 12.25 -4.22
C SER A 37 13.38 11.22 -5.18
N VAL A 38 12.80 10.01 -5.20
CA VAL A 38 13.20 8.93 -6.10
C VAL A 38 12.08 8.67 -7.07
N THR A 39 12.30 8.96 -8.35
CA THR A 39 11.30 8.71 -9.40
C THR A 39 11.18 7.22 -9.73
N HIS A 40 9.97 6.81 -10.05
CA HIS A 40 9.65 5.50 -10.62
C HIS A 40 8.67 5.67 -11.78
N LYS A 41 8.44 4.61 -12.55
CA LYS A 41 7.62 4.71 -13.76
C LYS A 41 6.51 3.68 -13.75
N GLN A 42 5.30 4.16 -13.93
CA GLN A 42 4.16 3.33 -14.27
C GLN A 42 4.18 2.95 -15.76
N ILE A 43 3.70 1.75 -16.06
CA ILE A 43 3.41 1.31 -17.42
C ILE A 43 2.02 1.84 -17.75
N VAL A 44 1.96 2.75 -18.72
CA VAL A 44 0.71 3.37 -19.18
C VAL A 44 0.52 3.07 -20.66
N ALA A 45 -0.67 2.59 -21.04
CA ALA A 45 -1.00 2.33 -22.44
C ALA A 45 -2.42 2.82 -22.81
N SER A 46 -2.67 2.93 -24.11
CA SER A 46 -3.93 3.48 -24.64
C SER A 46 -5.16 2.60 -24.39
N ASP A 47 -4.98 1.35 -23.98
CA ASP A 47 -6.06 0.43 -23.62
C ASP A 47 -6.59 0.64 -22.20
N GLY A 48 -6.06 1.61 -21.48
CA GLY A 48 -6.40 1.93 -20.09
C GLY A 48 -5.47 1.30 -19.07
N THR A 49 -4.38 0.66 -19.50
CA THR A 49 -3.34 0.13 -18.59
C THR A 49 -2.72 1.26 -17.78
N CYS A 50 -2.65 1.08 -16.46
CA CYS A 50 -1.84 1.88 -15.57
C CYS A 50 -1.39 1.00 -14.39
N GLU A 51 -0.23 0.38 -14.55
CA GLU A 51 0.32 -0.61 -13.62
C GLU A 51 1.81 -0.45 -13.41
N GLU A 52 2.37 -1.11 -12.40
CA GLU A 52 3.80 -1.10 -12.10
C GLU A 52 4.23 -2.39 -11.41
N GLU A 53 5.46 -2.80 -11.61
CA GLU A 53 6.06 -3.93 -10.91
C GLU A 53 6.23 -3.64 -9.41
N ALA A 54 5.67 -4.49 -8.54
CA ALA A 54 5.69 -4.29 -7.09
C ALA A 54 7.10 -4.15 -6.53
N ASP A 55 8.04 -4.97 -7.00
CA ASP A 55 9.44 -4.92 -6.57
C ASP A 55 10.17 -3.67 -7.08
N GLN A 56 9.70 -3.02 -8.13
CA GLN A 56 10.26 -1.75 -8.57
C GLN A 56 9.89 -0.62 -7.59
N ILE A 57 8.63 -0.58 -7.15
CA ILE A 57 8.17 0.38 -6.13
C ILE A 57 8.90 0.11 -4.80
N LEU A 58 9.00 -1.16 -4.39
CA LEU A 58 9.75 -1.56 -3.19
C LEU A 58 11.19 -1.04 -3.24
N ARG A 59 11.94 -1.34 -4.29
CA ARG A 59 13.34 -0.89 -4.44
C ARG A 59 13.48 0.64 -4.48
N ALA A 60 12.54 1.35 -5.11
CA ALA A 60 12.55 2.81 -5.15
C ALA A 60 12.33 3.40 -3.74
N THR A 61 11.43 2.79 -2.96
CA THR A 61 11.15 3.18 -1.57
C THR A 61 12.36 2.92 -0.67
N GLU A 62 12.96 1.75 -0.79
CA GLU A 62 14.19 1.41 -0.06
C GLU A 62 15.33 2.37 -0.37
N LYS A 63 15.49 2.72 -1.65
CA LYS A 63 16.49 3.72 -2.06
C LYS A 63 16.22 5.10 -1.45
N ALA A 64 14.96 5.51 -1.34
CA ALA A 64 14.62 6.77 -0.69
C ALA A 64 15.00 6.75 0.81
N ILE A 65 14.70 5.65 1.50
CA ILE A 65 15.10 5.47 2.91
C ILE A 65 16.63 5.51 3.04
N ASP A 66 17.37 4.75 2.21
CA ASP A 66 18.85 4.77 2.21
C ASP A 66 19.42 6.18 2.09
N LEU A 67 18.89 6.95 1.12
CA LEU A 67 19.37 8.31 0.86
C LEU A 67 19.07 9.27 2.03
N VAL A 68 17.91 9.15 2.67
CA VAL A 68 17.60 9.96 3.87
C VAL A 68 18.55 9.60 5.00
N LEU A 69 18.77 8.32 5.28
CA LEU A 69 19.67 7.89 6.34
C LEU A 69 21.12 8.32 6.10
N GLU A 70 21.59 8.23 4.85
CA GLU A 70 22.91 8.72 4.45
C GLU A 70 23.05 10.23 4.71
N LYS A 71 22.09 11.04 4.26
CA LYS A 71 22.09 12.49 4.43
C LYS A 71 21.95 12.92 5.91
N SER A 72 21.20 12.14 6.68
CA SER A 72 20.95 12.42 8.10
C SER A 72 22.18 12.19 8.98
N GLY A 73 23.11 11.33 8.55
CA GLY A 73 24.31 11.01 9.33
C GLY A 73 23.97 10.61 10.78
N LYS A 74 24.56 11.31 11.75
CA LYS A 74 24.33 11.03 13.18
C LYS A 74 22.90 11.35 13.67
N LEU A 75 22.12 12.17 12.95
CA LEU A 75 20.73 12.44 13.32
C LEU A 75 19.87 11.19 13.19
N ALA A 76 20.24 10.24 12.35
CA ALA A 76 19.53 8.97 12.17
C ALA A 76 19.42 8.16 13.47
N ASP A 77 20.38 8.27 14.40
CA ASP A 77 20.36 7.55 15.68
C ASP A 77 19.22 8.04 16.60
N ALA A 78 18.71 9.26 16.38
CA ALA A 78 17.63 9.85 17.15
C ALA A 78 16.25 9.67 16.50
N ILE A 79 16.12 8.88 15.44
CA ILE A 79 14.82 8.52 14.82
C ILE A 79 14.04 7.67 15.82
N LEU A 80 12.79 8.08 16.11
CA LEU A 80 11.86 7.32 16.96
C LEU A 80 11.03 6.31 16.18
N GLY A 81 10.71 6.60 14.93
CA GLY A 81 9.87 5.76 14.10
C GLY A 81 9.78 6.23 12.66
N VAL A 82 9.07 5.48 11.85
CA VAL A 82 8.81 5.76 10.44
C VAL A 82 7.33 6.05 10.25
N GLY A 83 7.00 7.24 9.76
CA GLY A 83 5.67 7.57 9.27
C GLY A 83 5.58 7.20 7.79
N PHE A 84 4.60 6.38 7.44
CA PHE A 84 4.49 5.82 6.10
C PHE A 84 3.15 6.13 5.46
N ASP A 85 3.17 6.72 4.27
CA ASP A 85 2.01 6.93 3.42
C ASP A 85 2.24 6.34 2.03
N CYS A 86 1.17 5.97 1.34
CA CYS A 86 1.29 5.42 0.00
C CYS A 86 0.06 5.70 -0.88
N MET A 87 0.24 5.46 -2.17
CA MET A 87 -0.83 5.54 -3.18
C MET A 87 -2.05 4.76 -2.72
N ALA A 88 -3.17 5.47 -2.53
CA ALA A 88 -4.44 4.85 -2.20
C ALA A 88 -4.97 3.98 -3.35
N SER A 89 -5.80 3.00 -3.00
CA SER A 89 -6.56 2.19 -3.95
C SER A 89 -5.70 1.43 -4.96
N THR A 90 -4.52 0.99 -4.55
CA THR A 90 -3.72 0.02 -5.30
C THR A 90 -4.18 -1.40 -4.97
N VAL A 91 -3.94 -2.33 -5.88
CA VAL A 91 -4.14 -3.76 -5.63
C VAL A 91 -3.17 -4.60 -6.44
N LEU A 92 -2.63 -5.64 -5.82
CA LEU A 92 -1.89 -6.72 -6.50
C LEU A 92 -2.29 -8.06 -5.89
N GLY A 93 -2.11 -9.13 -6.65
CA GLY A 93 -2.23 -10.50 -6.18
C GLY A 93 -0.88 -11.02 -5.70
N VAL A 94 -0.87 -11.72 -4.57
CA VAL A 94 0.34 -12.39 -4.05
C VAL A 94 0.08 -13.86 -3.81
N THR A 95 1.15 -14.68 -3.88
CA THR A 95 1.11 -16.10 -3.50
C THR A 95 1.04 -16.25 -1.98
N SER A 96 0.81 -17.48 -1.50
CA SER A 96 0.89 -17.84 -0.09
C SER A 96 2.28 -17.59 0.55
N GLN A 97 3.33 -17.46 -0.26
CA GLN A 97 4.67 -17.07 0.19
C GLN A 97 4.89 -15.54 0.17
N GLY A 98 3.89 -14.74 -0.21
CA GLY A 98 3.98 -13.29 -0.30
C GLY A 98 4.69 -12.75 -1.55
N ASN A 99 4.93 -13.59 -2.57
CA ASN A 99 5.51 -13.14 -3.83
C ASN A 99 4.44 -12.53 -4.73
N ALA A 100 4.75 -11.43 -5.40
CA ALA A 100 3.83 -10.81 -6.35
C ALA A 100 3.55 -11.75 -7.54
N VAL A 101 2.26 -11.99 -7.82
CA VAL A 101 1.75 -12.75 -8.97
C VAL A 101 1.37 -11.79 -10.09
N THR A 102 0.86 -10.62 -9.73
CA THR A 102 0.44 -9.59 -10.66
C THR A 102 1.27 -8.31 -10.47
N PRO A 103 1.32 -7.42 -11.47
CA PRO A 103 1.72 -6.06 -11.21
C PRO A 103 0.76 -5.38 -10.20
N VAL A 104 1.19 -4.24 -9.68
CA VAL A 104 0.35 -3.32 -8.91
C VAL A 104 -0.57 -2.59 -9.88
N TYR A 105 -1.87 -2.83 -9.79
CA TYR A 105 -2.87 -2.06 -10.53
C TYR A 105 -3.18 -0.78 -9.74
N THR A 106 -2.98 0.37 -10.37
CA THR A 106 -3.17 1.66 -9.70
C THR A 106 -4.61 2.17 -9.85
N TYR A 107 -4.95 3.22 -9.12
CA TYR A 107 -6.27 3.88 -9.23
C TYR A 107 -6.57 4.42 -10.63
N ALA A 108 -5.55 4.65 -11.45
CA ALA A 108 -5.67 5.16 -12.80
C ALA A 108 -5.86 4.06 -13.87
N ASP A 109 -5.76 2.78 -13.50
CA ASP A 109 -6.04 1.66 -14.40
C ASP A 109 -7.54 1.57 -14.69
N THR A 110 -7.90 1.71 -15.97
CA THR A 110 -9.31 1.76 -16.42
C THR A 110 -9.77 0.50 -17.16
N ARG A 111 -8.92 -0.54 -17.28
CA ARG A 111 -9.25 -1.78 -18.00
C ARG A 111 -10.47 -2.50 -17.43
N SER A 112 -10.79 -2.27 -16.17
CA SER A 112 -11.95 -2.83 -15.49
C SER A 112 -13.30 -2.15 -15.80
N ALA A 113 -13.35 -1.14 -16.67
CA ALA A 113 -14.55 -0.34 -16.92
C ALA A 113 -15.79 -1.19 -17.24
N ARG A 114 -15.65 -2.21 -18.09
CA ARG A 114 -16.75 -3.14 -18.42
C ARG A 114 -17.27 -3.91 -17.20
N ASP A 115 -16.35 -4.31 -16.32
CA ASP A 115 -16.68 -5.08 -15.13
C ASP A 115 -17.34 -4.20 -14.07
N VAL A 116 -16.93 -2.93 -13.98
CA VAL A 116 -17.60 -1.91 -13.16
C VAL A 116 -19.06 -1.69 -13.60
N GLU A 117 -19.31 -1.54 -14.91
CA GLU A 117 -20.69 -1.39 -15.41
C GLU A 117 -21.56 -2.62 -15.11
N ARG A 118 -21.00 -3.82 -15.16
CA ARG A 118 -21.69 -5.03 -14.75
C ARG A 118 -21.99 -5.04 -13.25
N LEU A 119 -21.02 -4.68 -12.42
CA LEU A 119 -21.22 -4.58 -10.97
C LEU A 119 -22.33 -3.58 -10.63
N LYS A 120 -22.43 -2.44 -11.32
CA LYS A 120 -23.53 -1.49 -11.14
C LYS A 120 -24.92 -2.07 -11.45
N GLN A 121 -24.99 -3.01 -12.40
CA GLN A 121 -26.24 -3.70 -12.73
C GLN A 121 -26.58 -4.84 -11.76
N GLU A 122 -25.56 -5.52 -11.23
CA GLU A 122 -25.71 -6.68 -10.36
C GLU A 122 -25.93 -6.32 -8.88
N LEU A 123 -25.44 -5.14 -8.46
CA LEU A 123 -25.41 -4.70 -7.06
C LEU A 123 -26.48 -3.62 -6.80
N ASN A 124 -26.97 -3.58 -5.56
CA ASN A 124 -27.67 -2.40 -5.07
C ASN A 124 -26.63 -1.33 -4.71
N VAL A 125 -26.27 -0.51 -5.71
CA VAL A 125 -25.19 0.49 -5.59
C VAL A 125 -25.38 1.45 -4.42
N PRO A 126 -26.59 2.01 -4.15
CA PRO A 126 -26.80 2.86 -2.97
C PRO A 126 -26.49 2.14 -1.64
N VAL A 127 -26.86 0.88 -1.49
CA VAL A 127 -26.59 0.09 -0.27
C VAL A 127 -25.10 -0.20 -0.11
N ILE A 128 -24.41 -0.54 -1.21
CA ILE A 128 -22.96 -0.75 -1.17
C ILE A 128 -22.23 0.56 -0.84
N TYR A 129 -22.64 1.67 -1.49
CA TYR A 129 -22.08 3.00 -1.21
C TYR A 129 -22.27 3.40 0.27
N ASP A 130 -23.46 3.16 0.83
CA ASP A 130 -23.71 3.46 2.23
C ASP A 130 -22.77 2.69 3.16
N ARG A 131 -22.52 1.39 2.89
CA ARG A 131 -21.62 0.58 3.71
C ARG A 131 -20.15 0.88 3.50
N THR A 132 -19.71 1.11 2.26
CA THR A 132 -18.29 1.26 1.95
C THR A 132 -17.82 2.71 1.83
N GLY A 133 -18.75 3.66 1.68
CA GLY A 133 -18.41 5.06 1.38
C GLY A 133 -17.87 5.29 -0.03
N VAL A 134 -17.86 4.25 -0.89
CA VAL A 134 -17.19 4.26 -2.20
C VAL A 134 -18.15 3.86 -3.31
N ASN A 135 -18.16 4.66 -4.40
CA ASN A 135 -18.91 4.33 -5.60
C ASN A 135 -18.26 3.19 -6.40
N GLN A 136 -19.06 2.48 -7.22
CA GLN A 136 -18.51 1.54 -8.20
C GLN A 136 -17.81 2.31 -9.32
N HIS A 137 -16.49 2.30 -9.32
CA HIS A 137 -15.64 3.01 -10.27
C HIS A 137 -14.35 2.23 -10.53
N THR A 138 -13.70 2.46 -11.68
CA THR A 138 -12.42 1.79 -12.06
C THR A 138 -11.28 2.08 -11.08
N SER A 139 -11.32 3.21 -10.41
CA SER A 139 -10.32 3.58 -9.40
C SER A 139 -10.35 2.71 -8.14
N TYR A 140 -11.36 1.85 -7.97
CA TYR A 140 -11.50 1.02 -6.78
C TYR A 140 -11.36 -0.47 -7.08
N VAL A 141 -11.06 -1.25 -6.06
CA VAL A 141 -10.63 -2.64 -6.16
C VAL A 141 -11.69 -3.60 -6.71
N PRO A 142 -13.01 -3.48 -6.40
CA PRO A 142 -14.02 -4.45 -6.84
C PRO A 142 -14.01 -4.72 -8.35
N GLY A 143 -13.97 -3.65 -9.16
CA GLY A 143 -13.94 -3.78 -10.62
C GLY A 143 -12.68 -4.46 -11.13
N ARG A 144 -11.53 -4.15 -10.52
CA ARG A 144 -10.23 -4.73 -10.91
C ARG A 144 -10.14 -6.22 -10.58
N ILE A 145 -10.64 -6.65 -9.43
CA ILE A 145 -10.73 -8.08 -9.08
C ILE A 145 -11.58 -8.82 -10.12
N ARG A 146 -12.78 -8.32 -10.46
CA ARG A 146 -13.64 -8.93 -11.47
C ARG A 146 -12.98 -8.98 -12.84
N TRP A 147 -12.31 -7.90 -13.23
CA TRP A 147 -11.55 -7.85 -14.48
C TRP A 147 -10.45 -8.91 -14.51
N LEU A 148 -9.65 -9.00 -13.44
CA LEU A 148 -8.56 -9.97 -13.32
C LEU A 148 -9.08 -11.41 -13.40
N GLN A 149 -10.10 -11.76 -12.63
CA GLN A 149 -10.75 -13.08 -12.66
C GLN A 149 -11.30 -13.45 -14.04
N ARG A 150 -11.76 -12.47 -14.81
CA ARG A 150 -12.30 -12.69 -16.16
C ARG A 150 -11.22 -12.81 -17.23
N THR A 151 -10.18 -11.98 -17.17
CA THR A 151 -9.21 -11.81 -18.26
C THR A 151 -7.87 -12.50 -18.02
N ARG A 152 -7.50 -12.73 -16.78
CA ARG A 152 -6.22 -13.28 -16.35
C ARG A 152 -6.40 -14.48 -15.44
N LYS A 153 -7.18 -15.45 -15.91
CA LYS A 153 -7.46 -16.69 -15.15
C LYS A 153 -6.19 -17.47 -14.82
N ASP A 154 -5.18 -17.39 -15.68
CA ASP A 154 -3.84 -17.91 -15.47
C ASP A 154 -3.21 -17.38 -14.16
N LEU A 155 -3.29 -16.07 -13.93
CA LEU A 155 -2.77 -15.44 -12.73
C LEU A 155 -3.73 -15.57 -11.53
N ALA A 156 -5.03 -15.43 -11.78
CA ALA A 156 -6.04 -15.43 -10.73
C ALA A 156 -6.03 -16.73 -9.88
N ASN A 157 -5.66 -17.86 -10.48
CA ASN A 157 -5.57 -19.15 -9.80
C ASN A 157 -4.35 -19.25 -8.84
N ASP A 158 -3.33 -18.44 -9.07
CA ASP A 158 -2.10 -18.43 -8.25
C ASP A 158 -2.16 -17.39 -7.13
N ILE A 159 -3.23 -16.56 -7.11
CA ILE A 159 -3.42 -15.54 -6.08
C ILE A 159 -3.99 -16.17 -4.81
N ASP A 160 -3.22 -16.10 -3.73
CA ASP A 160 -3.67 -16.42 -2.38
C ASP A 160 -4.35 -15.21 -1.74
N LYS A 161 -3.73 -14.02 -1.84
CA LYS A 161 -4.29 -12.78 -1.29
C LYS A 161 -4.22 -11.62 -2.28
N TYR A 162 -5.21 -10.75 -2.19
CA TYR A 162 -5.20 -9.41 -2.79
C TYR A 162 -4.75 -8.41 -1.72
N VAL A 163 -3.67 -7.70 -1.97
CA VAL A 163 -3.09 -6.73 -1.03
C VAL A 163 -2.86 -5.38 -1.71
N ASP A 164 -2.75 -4.32 -0.94
CA ASP A 164 -2.25 -3.04 -1.42
C ASP A 164 -0.72 -3.01 -1.41
N ILE A 165 -0.12 -1.98 -2.02
CA ILE A 165 1.35 -1.89 -2.14
C ILE A 165 2.03 -1.69 -0.77
N SER A 166 1.41 -1.01 0.19
CA SER A 166 2.00 -0.85 1.52
C SER A 166 2.06 -2.18 2.27
N THR A 167 0.97 -2.94 2.26
CA THR A 167 0.91 -4.29 2.85
C THR A 167 1.96 -5.21 2.22
N TYR A 168 2.15 -5.12 0.89
CA TYR A 168 3.21 -5.86 0.20
C TYR A 168 4.61 -5.49 0.72
N MET A 169 4.95 -4.19 0.78
CA MET A 169 6.27 -3.73 1.24
C MET A 169 6.52 -4.11 2.70
N TYR A 170 5.54 -3.94 3.56
CA TYR A 170 5.64 -4.34 4.97
C TYR A 170 5.88 -5.85 5.10
N SER A 171 5.21 -6.68 4.29
CA SER A 171 5.44 -8.13 4.31
C SER A 171 6.90 -8.50 3.99
N ARG A 172 7.54 -7.75 3.09
CA ARG A 172 8.95 -7.93 2.72
C ARG A 172 9.88 -7.48 3.84
N TRP A 173 9.65 -6.29 4.40
CA TRP A 173 10.51 -5.72 5.43
C TRP A 173 10.46 -6.48 6.76
N PHE A 174 9.28 -6.94 7.15
CA PHE A 174 9.07 -7.64 8.42
C PHE A 174 9.06 -9.17 8.28
N GLY A 175 9.16 -9.71 7.06
CA GLY A 175 9.18 -11.15 6.80
C GLY A 175 7.92 -11.89 7.24
N ARG A 176 6.79 -11.20 7.29
CA ARG A 176 5.52 -11.73 7.77
C ARG A 176 4.53 -11.86 6.61
N GLN A 177 4.03 -13.07 6.40
CA GLN A 177 2.98 -13.32 5.40
C GLN A 177 1.61 -12.74 5.79
N ASN A 178 1.39 -12.43 7.06
CA ASN A 178 0.15 -11.91 7.62
C ASN A 178 0.31 -10.50 8.19
N VAL A 179 0.94 -9.60 7.42
CA VAL A 179 0.91 -8.17 7.73
C VAL A 179 -0.52 -7.67 7.58
N LYS A 180 -0.96 -6.89 8.54
CA LYS A 180 -2.30 -6.30 8.53
C LYS A 180 -2.32 -5.06 7.64
N ALA A 181 -3.46 -4.83 6.98
CA ALA A 181 -3.71 -3.59 6.26
C ALA A 181 -4.38 -2.57 7.20
N SER A 182 -3.94 -1.33 7.18
CA SER A 182 -4.56 -0.31 8.01
C SER A 182 -5.98 0.03 7.53
N TYR A 183 -6.89 0.40 8.45
CA TYR A 183 -8.21 0.90 8.09
C TYR A 183 -8.13 2.10 7.14
N CYS A 184 -7.11 2.95 7.29
CA CYS A 184 -6.93 4.12 6.43
C CYS A 184 -6.80 3.72 4.97
N ILE A 185 -5.83 2.86 4.64
CA ILE A 185 -5.60 2.44 3.24
C ILE A 185 -6.72 1.53 2.74
N SER A 186 -7.25 0.65 3.61
CA SER A 186 -8.32 -0.29 3.26
C SER A 186 -9.64 0.40 2.94
N SER A 187 -9.93 1.56 3.56
CA SER A 187 -11.12 2.35 3.25
C SER A 187 -11.18 2.84 1.81
N TRP A 188 -10.02 3.06 1.19
CA TRP A 188 -9.90 3.44 -0.23
C TRP A 188 -10.04 2.26 -1.20
N SER A 189 -10.09 1.04 -0.70
CA SER A 189 -10.27 -0.14 -1.56
C SER A 189 -11.68 -0.25 -2.15
N GLY A 190 -12.69 0.22 -1.43
CA GLY A 190 -14.11 -0.01 -1.72
C GLY A 190 -14.59 -1.40 -1.28
N LEU A 191 -13.83 -2.09 -0.45
CA LEU A 191 -14.16 -3.41 0.11
C LEU A 191 -14.42 -3.37 1.62
N LEU A 192 -14.03 -2.28 2.31
CA LEU A 192 -14.20 -2.13 3.75
C LEU A 192 -15.61 -1.62 4.09
N ASN A 193 -16.30 -2.28 5.02
CA ASN A 193 -17.53 -1.78 5.64
C ASN A 193 -17.16 -0.78 6.75
N ARG A 194 -17.50 0.48 6.55
CA ARG A 194 -17.14 1.58 7.46
C ARG A 194 -17.86 1.55 8.81
N TYR A 195 -18.96 0.80 8.92
CA TYR A 195 -19.72 0.67 10.16
C TYR A 195 -19.15 -0.41 11.07
N ASP A 196 -18.71 -1.52 10.46
CA ASP A 196 -18.18 -2.68 11.18
C ASP A 196 -16.67 -2.58 11.35
N LEU A 197 -15.98 -1.69 10.59
CA LEU A 197 -14.52 -1.61 10.45
C LEU A 197 -13.92 -2.98 10.12
N ASP A 198 -14.60 -3.67 9.21
CA ASP A 198 -14.22 -4.99 8.69
C ASP A 198 -14.53 -5.06 7.20
N TRP A 199 -14.10 -6.12 6.52
CA TRP A 199 -14.43 -6.33 5.12
C TRP A 199 -15.93 -6.45 4.90
N ASP A 200 -16.44 -5.91 3.77
CA ASP A 200 -17.86 -6.07 3.40
C ASP A 200 -18.10 -7.48 2.84
N TYR A 201 -18.41 -8.43 3.72
CA TYR A 201 -18.63 -9.83 3.36
C TYR A 201 -19.73 -10.01 2.30
N GLY A 202 -20.75 -9.14 2.31
CA GLY A 202 -21.81 -9.16 1.30
C GLY A 202 -21.29 -8.82 -0.09
N LEU A 203 -20.41 -7.83 -0.20
CA LEU A 203 -19.76 -7.47 -1.46
C LEU A 203 -18.73 -8.54 -1.86
N LEU A 204 -17.91 -9.03 -0.93
CA LEU A 204 -16.92 -10.08 -1.22
C LEU A 204 -17.59 -11.33 -1.81
N GLY A 205 -18.69 -11.78 -1.22
CA GLY A 205 -19.45 -12.91 -1.77
C GLY A 205 -19.98 -12.68 -3.19
N ARG A 206 -20.34 -11.43 -3.54
CA ARG A 206 -20.73 -11.06 -4.92
C ARG A 206 -19.54 -11.02 -5.89
N LEU A 207 -18.34 -10.76 -5.38
CA LEU A 207 -17.09 -10.80 -6.17
C LEU A 207 -16.51 -12.22 -6.29
N GLY A 208 -17.02 -13.20 -5.52
CA GLY A 208 -16.43 -14.53 -5.43
C GLY A 208 -15.05 -14.53 -4.75
N VAL A 209 -14.89 -13.65 -3.76
CA VAL A 209 -13.66 -13.50 -2.95
C VAL A 209 -13.99 -13.89 -1.52
N ASP A 210 -13.14 -14.72 -0.92
CA ASP A 210 -13.22 -15.01 0.51
C ASP A 210 -12.47 -13.93 1.30
N ALA A 211 -12.90 -13.65 2.53
CA ALA A 211 -12.16 -12.74 3.41
C ALA A 211 -10.74 -13.24 3.69
N ALA A 212 -10.52 -14.55 3.66
CA ALA A 212 -9.18 -15.14 3.76
C ALA A 212 -8.25 -14.75 2.60
N ASN A 213 -8.80 -14.29 1.46
CA ASN A 213 -8.02 -13.75 0.35
C ASN A 213 -7.66 -12.28 0.53
N LEU A 214 -7.92 -11.70 1.68
CA LEU A 214 -7.56 -10.32 2.04
C LEU A 214 -6.68 -10.33 3.30
N PRO A 215 -5.88 -9.28 3.54
CA PRO A 215 -5.16 -9.15 4.80
C PRO A 215 -6.13 -8.94 5.98
N GLU A 216 -5.70 -9.27 7.18
CA GLU A 216 -6.37 -8.79 8.38
C GLU A 216 -6.31 -7.28 8.45
N LEU A 217 -7.27 -6.67 9.13
CA LEU A 217 -7.34 -5.22 9.28
C LEU A 217 -6.77 -4.78 10.63
N ALA A 218 -6.16 -3.59 10.65
CA ALA A 218 -5.61 -2.99 11.85
C ALA A 218 -5.99 -1.50 11.96
N PRO A 219 -6.19 -0.99 13.19
CA PRO A 219 -6.37 0.43 13.41
C PRO A 219 -5.10 1.21 13.04
N TRP A 220 -5.28 2.50 12.76
CA TRP A 220 -4.21 3.40 12.30
C TRP A 220 -3.04 3.57 13.30
N ASN A 221 -3.24 3.25 14.56
CA ASN A 221 -2.25 3.34 15.64
C ASN A 221 -1.57 1.99 15.96
N GLU A 222 -1.86 0.96 15.20
CA GLU A 222 -1.07 -0.28 15.23
C GLU A 222 0.14 -0.12 14.30
N TYR A 223 1.28 -0.61 14.71
CA TYR A 223 2.55 -0.49 14.01
C TYR A 223 3.31 -1.82 14.00
N GLU A 224 4.19 -1.98 13.02
CA GLU A 224 5.11 -3.12 12.93
C GLU A 224 6.49 -2.74 13.46
N THR A 225 7.18 -3.71 14.09
CA THR A 225 8.55 -3.57 14.56
C THR A 225 9.34 -4.86 14.30
N GLY A 226 10.67 -4.76 14.35
CA GLY A 226 11.53 -5.91 14.18
C GLY A 226 11.71 -6.27 12.71
N LEU A 227 12.42 -5.44 11.97
CA LEU A 227 12.82 -5.71 10.58
C LEU A 227 13.52 -7.08 10.47
N THR A 228 13.37 -7.74 9.31
CA THR A 228 14.15 -8.96 9.02
C THR A 228 15.65 -8.70 9.14
N ALA A 229 16.44 -9.77 9.29
CA ALA A 229 17.89 -9.64 9.39
C ALA A 229 18.52 -8.87 8.21
N GLU A 230 17.97 -9.03 7.00
CA GLU A 230 18.40 -8.30 5.82
C GLU A 230 18.22 -6.78 6.00
N TYR A 231 17.01 -6.34 6.35
CA TYR A 231 16.71 -4.92 6.50
C TYR A 231 17.24 -4.32 7.80
N ALA A 232 17.36 -5.11 8.88
CA ALA A 232 18.03 -4.69 10.10
C ALA A 232 19.53 -4.41 9.88
N ASN A 233 20.18 -5.19 9.02
CA ASN A 233 21.57 -4.93 8.61
C ASN A 233 21.69 -3.70 7.67
N ARG A 234 20.70 -3.49 6.79
CA ARG A 234 20.66 -2.35 5.88
C ARG A 234 20.38 -1.04 6.61
N TRP A 235 19.44 -1.06 7.57
CA TRP A 235 18.99 0.09 8.35
C TRP A 235 19.10 -0.16 9.87
N PRO A 236 20.33 -0.21 10.42
CA PRO A 236 20.53 -0.59 11.83
C PRO A 236 19.80 0.33 12.82
N CYS A 237 19.74 1.65 12.53
CA CYS A 237 19.03 2.63 13.35
C CYS A 237 17.50 2.45 13.35
N LEU A 238 16.93 1.76 12.36
CA LEU A 238 15.50 1.49 12.25
C LEU A 238 15.11 0.07 12.68
N ALA A 239 16.06 -0.83 12.98
CA ALA A 239 15.82 -2.27 13.14
C ALA A 239 14.70 -2.64 14.11
N GLN A 240 14.50 -1.86 15.17
CA GLN A 240 13.47 -2.06 16.20
C GLN A 240 12.50 -0.88 16.31
N LYS A 241 12.53 0.06 15.36
CA LYS A 241 11.64 1.20 15.40
C LYS A 241 10.26 0.84 14.85
N PRO A 242 9.19 1.53 15.31
CA PRO A 242 7.86 1.37 14.74
C PRO A 242 7.78 1.96 13.31
N PHE A 243 7.06 1.25 12.45
CA PHE A 243 6.68 1.65 11.09
C PHE A 243 5.16 1.69 10.96
#